data_91aa336792382c1ec48b6db76d3c247c
#
_entry.id   91aa336792382c1ec48b6db76d3c247c
#
_cell.length_a   1.000
_cell.length_b   1.000
_cell.length_c   1.000
_cell.angle_alpha   90.00
_cell.angle_beta   90.00
_cell.angle_gamma   90.00
#
_symmetry.space_group_name_H-M   'P 1'
#
loop_
_entity.id
_entity.type
_entity.pdbx_description
1 polymer ?
#
loop_
_entity_poly.entity_id
_entity_poly.type
_entity_poly.pdbx_seq_one_letter_code
_entity_poly.pdbx_strand_id
1 'polypeptide(L)'
;MTQAAPALDNDDRTYPARPILAASIAVFRDGKVLIATRTKPPGAGVWSLPGGLVEPGETIEEAALRELMEEVGVEARIIGFNRHVQRIDRDDEGRVRHHFVVASFVGVWTGGEATTGPEAGEVRWVDPHDLDGLPTTPHLARILARAAEICGQAT
;
A
#
# COMPACT_ATOMS: atom_id res chain seq x y z
N MET A 1 27.36 4.19 19.29
CA MET A 1 26.53 4.90 18.30
C MET A 1 26.01 3.91 17.29
N THR A 2 24.69 3.77 17.23
CA THR A 2 24.06 2.93 16.22
C THR A 2 23.84 3.76 14.96
N GLN A 3 24.49 3.38 13.88
CA GLN A 3 24.19 3.94 12.59
C GLN A 3 22.85 3.37 12.12
N ALA A 4 21.98 4.22 11.58
CA ALA A 4 20.78 3.75 10.94
C ALA A 4 21.18 2.86 9.74
N ALA A 5 20.51 1.72 9.59
CA ALA A 5 20.72 0.89 8.41
C ALA A 5 20.34 1.70 7.16
N PRO A 6 21.10 1.58 6.05
CA PRO A 6 20.72 2.28 4.83
C PRO A 6 19.38 1.77 4.32
N ALA A 7 18.60 2.64 3.68
CA ALA A 7 17.38 2.24 3.02
C ALA A 7 17.69 1.19 1.95
N LEU A 8 16.78 0.22 1.78
CA LEU A 8 16.92 -0.79 0.73
C LEU A 8 16.80 -0.15 -0.65
N ASP A 9 17.77 -0.39 -1.51
CA ASP A 9 17.67 0.02 -2.91
C ASP A 9 16.83 -1.01 -3.70
N ASN A 10 16.64 -0.77 -4.98
CA ASN A 10 15.85 -1.67 -5.84
C ASN A 10 16.47 -3.06 -5.96
N ASP A 11 17.80 -3.17 -5.87
CA ASP A 11 18.49 -4.46 -5.96
C ASP A 11 18.23 -5.31 -4.71
N ASP A 12 18.15 -4.67 -3.53
CA ASP A 12 17.89 -5.37 -2.27
C ASP A 12 16.48 -5.96 -2.18
N ARG A 13 15.56 -5.50 -3.02
CA ARG A 13 14.18 -6.01 -3.07
C ARG A 13 14.06 -7.29 -3.88
N THR A 14 15.04 -7.57 -4.74
CA THR A 14 15.08 -8.73 -5.61
C THR A 14 16.05 -9.76 -5.05
N TYR A 15 15.61 -11.02 -4.94
CA TYR A 15 16.34 -12.11 -4.28
C TYR A 15 16.80 -11.71 -2.87
N PRO A 16 15.85 -11.28 -2.02
CA PRO A 16 16.19 -10.73 -0.71
C PRO A 16 16.71 -11.81 0.24
N ALA A 17 17.59 -11.41 1.16
CA ALA A 17 18.11 -12.30 2.22
C ALA A 17 17.07 -12.57 3.30
N ARG A 18 16.00 -11.77 3.37
CA ARG A 18 14.94 -11.87 4.39
C ARG A 18 13.65 -11.24 3.86
N PRO A 19 12.49 -11.56 4.43
CA PRO A 19 11.24 -10.89 4.06
C PRO A 19 11.35 -9.38 4.30
N ILE A 20 10.70 -8.61 3.42
CA ILE A 20 10.72 -7.15 3.45
C ILE A 20 9.38 -6.65 3.96
N LEU A 21 9.41 -5.79 4.98
CA LEU A 21 8.21 -5.24 5.60
C LEU A 21 7.75 -3.99 4.86
N ALA A 22 6.45 -3.94 4.56
CA ALA A 22 5.81 -2.82 3.91
C ALA A 22 4.49 -2.48 4.62
N ALA A 23 3.93 -1.31 4.32
CA ALA A 23 2.65 -0.89 4.85
C ALA A 23 1.81 -0.24 3.75
N SER A 24 0.49 -0.40 3.83
CA SER A 24 -0.46 0.23 2.92
C SER A 24 -1.67 0.73 3.69
N ILE A 25 -2.47 1.57 3.05
CA ILE A 25 -3.64 2.16 3.70
C ILE A 25 -4.81 2.33 2.73
N ALA A 26 -6.01 1.94 3.18
CA ALA A 26 -7.25 2.21 2.50
C ALA A 26 -7.86 3.45 3.14
N VAL A 27 -7.84 4.59 2.44
CA VAL A 27 -8.36 5.87 2.92
C VAL A 27 -9.76 6.08 2.40
N PHE A 28 -10.70 6.34 3.32
CA PHE A 28 -12.10 6.59 2.97
C PHE A 28 -12.43 8.07 3.05
N ARG A 29 -13.19 8.54 2.05
CA ARG A 29 -13.74 9.88 1.98
C ARG A 29 -15.12 9.79 1.33
N ASP A 30 -16.17 10.20 2.06
CA ASP A 30 -17.56 10.17 1.56
C ASP A 30 -17.98 8.78 1.02
N GLY A 31 -17.58 7.73 1.73
CA GLY A 31 -17.92 6.35 1.38
C GLY A 31 -17.09 5.74 0.26
N LYS A 32 -16.17 6.50 -0.32
CA LYS A 32 -15.27 6.01 -1.38
C LYS A 32 -13.86 5.80 -0.85
N VAL A 33 -13.14 4.91 -1.48
CA VAL A 33 -11.76 4.56 -1.10
C VAL A 33 -10.79 4.99 -2.20
N LEU A 34 -9.62 5.45 -1.78
CA LEU A 34 -8.57 5.91 -2.69
C LEU A 34 -7.74 4.75 -3.21
N ILE A 35 -7.64 4.64 -4.53
CA ILE A 35 -6.73 3.70 -5.19
C ILE A 35 -5.85 4.45 -6.19
N ALA A 36 -4.70 3.85 -6.49
CA ALA A 36 -3.72 4.45 -7.40
C ALA A 36 -3.06 3.37 -8.26
N THR A 37 -2.57 3.76 -9.44
CA THR A 37 -1.78 2.85 -10.27
C THR A 37 -0.30 3.03 -10.00
N ARG A 38 0.45 1.95 -10.14
CA ARG A 38 1.91 1.99 -10.08
C ARG A 38 2.46 2.49 -11.41
N THR A 39 3.53 3.29 -11.36
CA THR A 39 4.22 3.76 -12.56
C THR A 39 5.37 2.84 -12.97
N LYS A 40 5.91 2.05 -12.02
CA LYS A 40 7.10 1.22 -12.24
C LYS A 40 6.79 -0.27 -12.18
N PRO A 41 7.50 -1.11 -12.96
CA PRO A 41 7.41 -2.56 -12.83
C PRO A 41 7.88 -3.04 -11.44
N PRO A 42 7.40 -4.19 -10.96
CA PRO A 42 6.31 -4.95 -11.56
C PRO A 42 4.94 -4.31 -11.27
N GLY A 43 3.98 -4.54 -12.16
CA GLY A 43 2.62 -4.07 -11.95
C GLY A 43 2.33 -2.64 -12.39
N ALA A 44 3.13 -2.08 -13.30
CA ALA A 44 2.84 -0.76 -13.89
C ALA A 44 1.43 -0.76 -14.51
N GLY A 45 0.62 0.28 -14.20
CA GLY A 45 -0.76 0.38 -14.68
C GLY A 45 -1.79 -0.43 -13.88
N VAL A 46 -1.35 -1.17 -12.86
CA VAL A 46 -2.23 -1.97 -12.00
C VAL A 46 -2.66 -1.13 -10.79
N TRP A 47 -3.95 -1.18 -10.49
CA TRP A 47 -4.54 -0.45 -9.36
C TRP A 47 -4.28 -1.16 -8.03
N SER A 48 -3.94 -0.37 -7.01
CA SER A 48 -3.65 -0.86 -5.67
C SER A 48 -3.87 0.24 -4.64
N LEU A 49 -3.64 -0.08 -3.38
CA LEU A 49 -3.62 0.90 -2.30
C LEU A 49 -2.27 1.62 -2.25
N PRO A 50 -2.25 2.90 -1.88
CA PRO A 50 -0.99 3.58 -1.56
C PRO A 50 -0.26 2.83 -0.45
N GLY A 51 1.05 2.75 -0.57
CA GLY A 51 1.90 2.08 0.40
C GLY A 51 3.32 1.92 -0.09
N GLY A 52 4.18 1.43 0.77
CA GLY A 52 5.58 1.20 0.48
C GLY A 52 6.33 0.61 1.65
N LEU A 53 7.65 0.61 1.56
CA LEU A 53 8.51 -0.05 2.55
C LEU A 53 8.55 0.72 3.86
N VAL A 54 8.58 -0.04 4.96
CA VAL A 54 8.82 0.52 6.28
C VAL A 54 10.32 0.77 6.43
N GLU A 55 10.68 1.99 6.81
CA GLU A 55 12.07 2.38 7.01
C GLU A 55 12.52 2.11 8.46
N PRO A 56 13.81 1.83 8.68
CA PRO A 56 14.31 1.62 10.03
C PRO A 56 13.98 2.79 10.97
N GLY A 57 13.42 2.45 12.13
CA GLY A 57 13.04 3.43 13.14
C GLY A 57 11.65 4.00 13.00
N GLU A 58 10.95 3.72 11.90
CA GLU A 58 9.56 4.18 11.75
C GLU A 58 8.60 3.03 12.10
N THR A 59 7.45 3.39 12.69
CA THR A 59 6.40 2.39 12.93
C THR A 59 5.72 2.06 11.60
N ILE A 60 5.00 0.92 11.57
CA ILE A 60 4.27 0.55 10.35
C ILE A 60 3.16 1.57 10.04
N GLU A 61 2.54 2.16 11.07
CA GLU A 61 1.53 3.22 10.90
C GLU A 61 2.16 4.49 10.30
N GLU A 62 3.32 4.89 10.80
CA GLU A 62 4.06 6.04 10.27
C GLU A 62 4.43 5.83 8.80
N ALA A 63 4.87 4.60 8.46
CA ALA A 63 5.21 4.24 7.09
C ALA A 63 4.01 4.39 6.14
N ALA A 64 2.84 3.88 6.56
CA ALA A 64 1.63 3.96 5.76
C ALA A 64 1.23 5.42 5.48
N LEU A 65 1.29 6.28 6.50
CA LEU A 65 0.93 7.70 6.36
C LEU A 65 1.97 8.47 5.55
N ARG A 66 3.25 8.18 5.73
CA ARG A 66 4.33 8.81 4.95
C ARG A 66 4.21 8.47 3.47
N GLU A 67 4.02 7.20 3.16
CA GLU A 67 3.87 6.75 1.77
C GLU A 67 2.62 7.35 1.11
N LEU A 68 1.53 7.46 1.86
CA LEU A 68 0.30 8.12 1.37
C LEU A 68 0.59 9.56 0.95
N MET A 69 1.31 10.31 1.76
CA MET A 69 1.68 11.69 1.45
C MET A 69 2.64 11.77 0.26
N GLU A 70 3.69 10.93 0.25
CA GLU A 70 4.68 10.93 -0.81
C GLU A 70 4.10 10.55 -2.18
N GLU A 71 3.23 9.54 -2.20
CA GLU A 71 2.67 9.04 -3.45
C GLU A 71 1.55 9.89 -4.03
N VAL A 72 0.62 10.34 -3.19
CA VAL A 72 -0.62 10.97 -3.66
C VAL A 72 -0.99 12.28 -2.97
N GLY A 73 -0.19 12.75 -2.00
CA GLY A 73 -0.42 14.04 -1.35
C GLY A 73 -1.62 14.10 -0.41
N VAL A 74 -2.03 12.97 0.15
CA VAL A 74 -3.22 12.87 1.00
C VAL A 74 -2.82 12.64 2.45
N GLU A 75 -3.56 13.26 3.37
CA GLU A 75 -3.45 13.05 4.82
C GLU A 75 -4.66 12.26 5.31
N ALA A 76 -4.42 11.38 6.28
CA ALA A 76 -5.46 10.54 6.84
C ALA A 76 -5.20 10.26 8.31
N ARG A 77 -6.24 9.85 9.02
CA ARG A 77 -6.17 9.33 10.38
C ARG A 77 -6.46 7.84 10.33
N ILE A 78 -5.56 7.02 10.85
CA ILE A 78 -5.74 5.58 10.92
C ILE A 78 -6.82 5.26 11.95
N ILE A 79 -7.81 4.45 11.55
CA ILE A 79 -8.92 4.02 12.41
C ILE A 79 -8.90 2.52 12.70
N GLY A 80 -8.07 1.76 12.02
CA GLY A 80 -7.97 0.33 12.29
C GLY A 80 -6.92 -0.37 11.46
N PHE A 81 -6.58 -1.57 11.89
CA PHE A 81 -5.73 -2.51 11.17
C PHE A 81 -6.63 -3.48 10.39
N ASN A 82 -6.34 -3.69 9.13
CA ASN A 82 -7.10 -4.60 8.28
C ASN A 82 -6.54 -6.02 8.37
N ARG A 83 -5.36 -6.22 7.83
CA ARG A 83 -4.66 -7.50 7.79
C ARG A 83 -3.22 -7.34 7.34
N HIS A 84 -2.44 -8.38 7.48
CA HIS A 84 -1.19 -8.48 6.76
C HIS A 84 -1.43 -9.26 5.47
N VAL A 85 -0.66 -8.92 4.43
CA VAL A 85 -0.69 -9.60 3.14
C VAL A 85 0.73 -10.05 2.84
N GLN A 86 0.89 -11.31 2.47
CA GLN A 86 2.19 -11.84 2.09
C GLN A 86 2.27 -11.96 0.57
N ARG A 87 3.36 -11.48 0.00
CA ARG A 87 3.65 -11.61 -1.42
C ARG A 87 4.96 -12.35 -1.60
N ILE A 88 4.87 -13.57 -2.06
CA ILE A 88 6.03 -14.42 -2.30
C ILE A 88 6.02 -14.79 -3.78
N ASP A 89 7.07 -14.39 -4.49
CA ASP A 89 7.25 -14.65 -5.90
C ASP A 89 8.54 -15.44 -6.07
N ARG A 90 8.47 -16.54 -6.84
CA ARG A 90 9.62 -17.41 -7.09
C ARG A 90 9.95 -17.42 -8.58
N ASP A 91 11.23 -17.62 -8.89
CA ASP A 91 11.67 -17.78 -10.27
C ASP A 91 11.49 -19.26 -10.72
N ASP A 92 11.87 -19.54 -11.96
CA ASP A 92 11.72 -20.87 -12.56
C ASP A 92 12.56 -21.95 -11.86
N GLU A 93 13.57 -21.54 -11.11
CA GLU A 93 14.43 -22.45 -10.32
C GLU A 93 13.94 -22.62 -8.88
N GLY A 94 12.80 -21.99 -8.54
CA GLY A 94 12.23 -22.08 -7.21
C GLY A 94 12.83 -21.12 -6.19
N ARG A 95 13.77 -20.26 -6.60
CA ARG A 95 14.37 -19.26 -5.70
C ARG A 95 13.39 -18.13 -5.45
N VAL A 96 13.37 -17.64 -4.21
CA VAL A 96 12.51 -16.50 -3.84
C VAL A 96 13.03 -15.23 -4.50
N ARG A 97 12.30 -14.72 -5.49
CA ARG A 97 12.62 -13.47 -6.19
C ARG A 97 12.17 -12.26 -5.39
N HIS A 98 10.95 -12.32 -4.81
CA HIS A 98 10.40 -11.26 -3.97
C HIS A 98 9.71 -11.87 -2.76
N HIS A 99 9.81 -11.22 -1.62
CA HIS A 99 9.08 -11.61 -0.41
C HIS A 99 8.75 -10.38 0.41
N PHE A 100 7.49 -9.95 0.32
CA PHE A 100 6.99 -8.79 1.07
C PHE A 100 5.94 -9.22 2.08
N VAL A 101 5.99 -8.62 3.26
CA VAL A 101 4.90 -8.69 4.25
C VAL A 101 4.34 -7.29 4.38
N VAL A 102 3.08 -7.11 3.97
CA VAL A 102 2.43 -5.80 3.93
C VAL A 102 1.42 -5.69 5.06
N ALA A 103 1.61 -4.74 5.97
CA ALA A 103 0.62 -4.40 6.99
C ALA A 103 -0.36 -3.41 6.37
N SER A 104 -1.63 -3.78 6.25
CA SER A 104 -2.66 -2.97 5.61
C SER A 104 -3.58 -2.33 6.65
N PHE A 105 -3.72 -1.00 6.59
CA PHE A 105 -4.51 -0.20 7.51
C PHE A 105 -5.75 0.37 6.84
N VAL A 106 -6.66 0.86 7.68
CA VAL A 106 -7.84 1.63 7.25
C VAL A 106 -7.76 3.01 7.88
N GLY A 107 -8.01 4.04 7.10
CA GLY A 107 -7.99 5.41 7.56
C GLY A 107 -9.12 6.24 6.98
N VAL A 108 -9.34 7.41 7.57
CA VAL A 108 -10.30 8.41 7.07
C VAL A 108 -9.51 9.64 6.61
N TRP A 109 -9.92 10.18 5.48
CA TRP A 109 -9.31 11.38 4.90
C TRP A 109 -9.41 12.56 5.87
N THR A 110 -8.31 13.27 6.04
CA THR A 110 -8.25 14.47 6.88
C THR A 110 -7.80 15.72 6.10
N GLY A 111 -7.19 15.56 4.95
CA GLY A 111 -6.73 16.69 4.15
C GLY A 111 -5.99 16.27 2.89
N GLY A 112 -5.77 17.24 2.01
CA GLY A 112 -5.06 17.04 0.76
C GLY A 112 -5.94 16.52 -0.36
N GLU A 113 -5.74 17.02 -1.58
CA GLU A 113 -6.40 16.48 -2.76
C GLU A 113 -5.46 15.48 -3.42
N ALA A 114 -6.00 14.29 -3.73
CA ALA A 114 -5.21 13.22 -4.33
C ALA A 114 -4.63 13.66 -5.69
N THR A 115 -3.32 13.56 -5.83
CA THR A 115 -2.60 13.94 -7.05
C THR A 115 -1.65 12.85 -7.46
N THR A 116 -1.31 12.83 -8.75
CA THR A 116 -0.31 11.92 -9.28
C THR A 116 1.10 12.46 -9.04
N GLY A 117 2.08 11.57 -9.10
CA GLY A 117 3.48 11.92 -8.94
C GLY A 117 4.37 10.86 -9.60
N PRO A 118 5.68 10.86 -9.30
CA PRO A 118 6.60 9.90 -9.93
C PRO A 118 6.24 8.43 -9.69
N GLU A 119 5.54 8.12 -8.60
CA GLU A 119 5.21 6.75 -8.21
C GLU A 119 3.76 6.37 -8.49
N ALA A 120 2.85 7.34 -8.61
CA ALA A 120 1.44 7.11 -8.90
C ALA A 120 1.07 7.69 -10.26
N GLY A 121 0.66 6.83 -11.19
CA GLY A 121 0.29 7.22 -12.55
C GLY A 121 -1.11 7.80 -12.65
N GLU A 122 -2.06 7.24 -11.93
CA GLU A 122 -3.45 7.69 -11.84
C GLU A 122 -3.95 7.50 -10.42
N VAL A 123 -4.92 8.31 -10.02
CA VAL A 123 -5.60 8.18 -8.71
C VAL A 123 -7.10 8.23 -8.93
N ARG A 124 -7.85 7.47 -8.13
CA ARG A 124 -9.32 7.46 -8.15
C ARG A 124 -9.88 7.23 -6.76
N TRP A 125 -11.02 7.87 -6.50
CA TRP A 125 -11.88 7.52 -5.39
C TRP A 125 -12.98 6.62 -5.94
N VAL A 126 -13.06 5.39 -5.44
CA VAL A 126 -13.99 4.37 -5.97
C VAL A 126 -14.87 3.79 -4.87
N ASP A 127 -16.00 3.21 -5.27
CA ASP A 127 -16.80 2.38 -4.37
C ASP A 127 -15.95 1.15 -4.01
N PRO A 128 -15.78 0.84 -2.72
CA PRO A 128 -14.94 -0.31 -2.32
C PRO A 128 -15.48 -1.67 -2.80
N HIS A 129 -16.73 -1.73 -3.23
CA HIS A 129 -17.36 -2.95 -3.73
C HIS A 129 -17.47 -2.99 -5.26
N ASP A 130 -16.97 -1.98 -5.97
CA ASP A 130 -17.06 -1.91 -7.42
C ASP A 130 -15.72 -1.56 -8.04
N LEU A 131 -14.98 -2.59 -8.45
CA LEU A 131 -13.70 -2.48 -9.13
C LEU A 131 -13.80 -3.01 -10.57
N ASP A 132 -15.00 -3.07 -11.11
CA ASP A 132 -15.25 -3.66 -12.43
C ASP A 132 -14.40 -3.01 -13.53
N GLY A 133 -13.75 -3.88 -14.31
CA GLY A 133 -12.94 -3.46 -15.44
C GLY A 133 -11.57 -2.90 -15.09
N LEU A 134 -11.22 -2.82 -13.81
CA LEU A 134 -9.90 -2.32 -13.39
C LEU A 134 -8.93 -3.48 -13.18
N PRO A 135 -7.73 -3.45 -13.82
CA PRO A 135 -6.68 -4.39 -13.47
C PRO A 135 -6.14 -4.05 -12.07
N THR A 136 -6.25 -4.99 -11.15
CA THR A 136 -5.87 -4.75 -9.75
C THR A 136 -4.81 -5.74 -9.28
N THR A 137 -4.11 -5.38 -8.19
CA THR A 137 -3.26 -6.32 -7.49
C THR A 137 -4.09 -7.47 -6.93
N PRO A 138 -3.50 -8.66 -6.73
CA PRO A 138 -4.21 -9.79 -6.14
C PRO A 138 -4.82 -9.43 -4.80
N HIS A 139 -6.05 -9.87 -4.55
CA HIS A 139 -6.77 -9.70 -3.29
C HIS A 139 -7.24 -8.27 -2.97
N LEU A 140 -7.08 -7.30 -3.87
CA LEU A 140 -7.50 -5.92 -3.59
C LEU A 140 -8.99 -5.85 -3.22
N ALA A 141 -9.86 -6.54 -3.97
CA ALA A 141 -11.29 -6.54 -3.70
C ALA A 141 -11.63 -7.02 -2.28
N ARG A 142 -10.95 -8.06 -1.80
CA ARG A 142 -11.09 -8.58 -0.44
C ARG A 142 -10.62 -7.60 0.61
N ILE A 143 -9.48 -6.97 0.35
CA ILE A 143 -8.90 -5.98 1.26
C ILE A 143 -9.86 -4.80 1.40
N LEU A 144 -10.41 -4.31 0.28
CA LEU A 144 -11.35 -3.19 0.28
C LEU A 144 -12.68 -3.54 0.95
N ALA A 145 -13.20 -4.74 0.74
CA ALA A 145 -14.43 -5.18 1.40
C ALA A 145 -14.27 -5.20 2.92
N ARG A 146 -13.14 -5.73 3.42
CA ARG A 146 -12.86 -5.73 4.86
C ARG A 146 -12.61 -4.31 5.38
N ALA A 147 -11.91 -3.49 4.60
CA ALA A 147 -11.67 -2.09 4.97
C ALA A 147 -12.99 -1.33 5.13
N ALA A 148 -13.96 -1.57 4.22
CA ALA A 148 -15.28 -0.94 4.30
C ALA A 148 -16.03 -1.36 5.57
N GLU A 149 -15.95 -2.62 5.98
CA GLU A 149 -16.52 -3.10 7.23
C GLU A 149 -15.92 -2.37 8.44
N ILE A 150 -14.60 -2.27 8.48
CA ILE A 150 -13.87 -1.58 9.56
C ILE A 150 -14.27 -0.12 9.61
N CYS A 151 -14.32 0.56 8.47
CA CYS A 151 -14.74 1.95 8.39
C CYS A 151 -16.17 2.14 8.87
N GLY A 152 -17.08 1.26 8.52
CA GLY A 152 -18.49 1.28 8.98
C GLY A 152 -18.62 1.08 10.47
N GLN A 153 -17.78 0.25 11.08
CA GLN A 153 -17.81 -0.01 12.52
C GLN A 153 -17.24 1.15 13.35
N ALA A 154 -16.38 1.97 12.75
CA ALA A 154 -15.71 3.07 13.44
C ALA A 154 -16.51 4.38 13.45
N THR A 155 -17.63 4.44 12.71
CA THR A 155 -18.49 5.62 12.62
C THR A 155 -19.73 5.52 13.49
#